data_bde2b1c3fb83bbba5887cc35f8c28ddf
#
_entry.id   bde2b1c3fb83bbba5887cc35f8c28ddf
#
_cell.length_a   1.000
_cell.length_b   1.000
_cell.length_c   1.000
_cell.angle_alpha   90.00
_cell.angle_beta   90.00
_cell.angle_gamma   90.00
#
_symmetry.space_group_name_H-M   'P 1'
#
loop_
_entity.id
_entity.type
_entity.pdbx_description
1 polymer ?
#
loop_
_entity_poly.entity_id
_entity_poly.type
_entity_poly.pdbx_seq_one_letter_code
_entity_poly.pdbx_strand_id
1 'polypeptide(L)'
;QVDKSAPVITDIQAPSLIEKRNVYYTRDAKVTFTVKTADEQSGVKSITIYQDGEAKATKNVDSSNSATFTITLSDTAENKITASATDKVGNTMAPENYGSFANGAKIVHDITVPEIKADLAHFYVDTNMEGVTTYYEKQDETINFSIEQKKSGLNSVNVTINGTSLTEDKNGKSLTDANRIYKDVQQEMTTKDTFVISTSQVSAVGDGDYEIKIAVTANVRSE
;
A
#
# COMPACT_ATOMS: atom_id res chain seq x y z
N GLN A 1 33.78 12.11 -36.09
CA GLN A 1 32.74 12.81 -35.34
C GLN A 1 33.09 12.75 -33.87
N VAL A 2 32.92 13.86 -33.14
CA VAL A 2 33.17 13.93 -31.70
C VAL A 2 31.81 14.03 -31.01
N ASP A 3 31.51 13.07 -30.15
CA ASP A 3 30.33 13.13 -29.28
C ASP A 3 30.72 13.72 -27.92
N LYS A 4 29.98 14.74 -27.48
CA LYS A 4 30.16 15.44 -26.19
C LYS A 4 28.85 15.43 -25.35
N SER A 5 27.81 14.82 -25.90
CA SER A 5 26.48 14.77 -25.27
C SER A 5 26.38 13.53 -24.42
N ALA A 6 25.90 13.67 -23.18
CA ALA A 6 25.53 12.51 -22.38
C ALA A 6 24.15 11.97 -22.82
N PRO A 7 23.89 10.66 -22.64
CA PRO A 7 22.55 10.09 -22.85
C PRO A 7 21.54 10.74 -21.90
N VAL A 8 20.25 10.55 -22.20
CA VAL A 8 19.16 10.96 -21.33
C VAL A 8 18.35 9.73 -20.90
N ILE A 9 17.85 9.76 -19.66
CA ILE A 9 16.81 8.81 -19.22
C ILE A 9 15.48 9.30 -19.80
N THR A 10 14.76 8.45 -20.50
CA THR A 10 13.45 8.79 -21.09
C THR A 10 12.29 8.28 -20.23
N ASP A 11 12.50 7.21 -19.47
CA ASP A 11 11.46 6.63 -18.61
C ASP A 11 12.05 5.69 -17.54
N ILE A 12 11.37 5.63 -16.38
CA ILE A 12 11.56 4.59 -15.36
C ILE A 12 10.19 4.01 -15.02
N GLN A 13 10.02 2.72 -15.17
CA GLN A 13 8.75 2.01 -14.96
C GLN A 13 8.88 0.91 -13.92
N ALA A 14 7.87 0.77 -13.09
CA ALA A 14 7.69 -0.36 -12.17
C ALA A 14 6.18 -0.66 -12.01
N PRO A 15 5.60 -1.43 -12.94
CA PRO A 15 4.15 -1.61 -13.05
C PRO A 15 3.52 -2.37 -11.87
N SER A 16 4.31 -3.06 -11.05
CA SER A 16 3.83 -3.75 -9.84
C SER A 16 3.53 -2.80 -8.66
N LEU A 17 3.94 -1.53 -8.75
CA LEU A 17 3.71 -0.57 -7.69
C LEU A 17 2.29 0.03 -7.76
N ILE A 18 1.70 0.27 -6.60
CA ILE A 18 0.41 0.95 -6.47
C ILE A 18 0.66 2.41 -6.13
N GLU A 19 0.28 3.31 -7.03
CA GLU A 19 0.41 4.74 -6.81
C GLU A 19 -0.80 5.30 -6.04
N LYS A 20 -0.49 6.10 -5.01
CA LYS A 20 -1.44 6.93 -4.27
C LYS A 20 -0.77 8.27 -3.94
N ARG A 21 -1.27 9.37 -4.48
CA ARG A 21 -0.77 10.73 -4.20
C ARG A 21 0.73 10.92 -4.43
N ASN A 22 1.21 10.45 -5.56
CA ASN A 22 2.65 10.54 -5.88
C ASN A 22 3.56 9.79 -4.88
N VAL A 23 2.97 8.87 -4.10
CA VAL A 23 3.68 7.86 -3.30
C VAL A 23 3.33 6.50 -3.86
N TYR A 24 4.32 5.67 -4.03
CA TYR A 24 4.18 4.31 -4.52
C TYR A 24 4.26 3.34 -3.36
N TYR A 25 3.41 2.33 -3.38
CA TYR A 25 3.32 1.33 -2.32
C TYR A 25 3.46 -0.08 -2.89
N THR A 26 4.08 -0.95 -2.11
CA THR A 26 4.15 -2.39 -2.41
C THR A 26 4.29 -3.19 -1.12
N ARG A 27 3.84 -4.45 -1.15
CA ARG A 27 4.17 -5.45 -0.13
C ARG A 27 5.40 -6.28 -0.47
N ASP A 28 5.84 -6.20 -1.72
CA ASP A 28 6.99 -6.96 -2.19
C ASP A 28 8.29 -6.30 -1.73
N ALA A 29 9.16 -7.05 -1.08
CA ALA A 29 10.49 -6.59 -0.72
C ALA A 29 11.37 -6.35 -1.95
N LYS A 30 11.02 -6.91 -3.10
CA LYS A 30 11.77 -6.76 -4.35
C LYS A 30 10.88 -6.20 -5.45
N VAL A 31 11.34 -5.13 -6.08
CA VAL A 31 10.63 -4.47 -7.18
C VAL A 31 11.50 -4.48 -8.43
N THR A 32 10.88 -4.76 -9.56
CA THR A 32 11.53 -4.74 -10.86
C THR A 32 11.27 -3.40 -11.54
N PHE A 33 12.38 -2.72 -11.91
CA PHE A 33 12.39 -1.43 -12.60
C PHE A 33 12.92 -1.62 -14.02
N THR A 34 12.21 -1.09 -15.00
CA THR A 34 12.70 -0.98 -16.38
C THR A 34 13.05 0.48 -16.64
N VAL A 35 14.31 0.73 -16.94
CA VAL A 35 14.84 2.09 -17.25
C VAL A 35 15.08 2.17 -18.76
N LYS A 36 14.52 3.19 -19.41
CA LYS A 36 14.69 3.47 -20.83
C LYS A 36 15.54 4.72 -21.04
N THR A 37 16.34 4.71 -22.07
CA THR A 37 17.31 5.78 -22.38
C THR A 37 17.30 6.13 -23.85
N ALA A 38 17.84 7.30 -24.17
CA ALA A 38 18.12 7.71 -25.54
C ALA A 38 19.47 8.41 -25.62
N ASP A 39 20.13 8.28 -26.77
CA ASP A 39 21.32 9.01 -27.15
C ASP A 39 21.33 9.18 -28.68
N GLU A 40 21.59 10.41 -29.14
CA GLU A 40 21.45 10.74 -30.56
C GLU A 40 22.73 10.50 -31.38
N GLN A 41 23.88 10.28 -30.72
CA GLN A 41 25.17 10.25 -31.41
C GLN A 41 25.90 8.91 -31.28
N SER A 42 26.57 8.67 -30.15
CA SER A 42 27.38 7.45 -29.98
C SER A 42 26.59 6.24 -29.54
N GLY A 43 25.39 6.47 -29.04
CA GLY A 43 24.48 5.44 -28.51
C GLY A 43 24.83 5.04 -27.10
N VAL A 44 23.82 4.60 -26.37
CA VAL A 44 23.91 4.24 -24.93
C VAL A 44 24.74 2.97 -24.78
N LYS A 45 25.58 2.93 -23.76
CA LYS A 45 26.37 1.78 -23.34
C LYS A 45 25.75 1.08 -22.15
N SER A 46 25.49 1.86 -21.08
CA SER A 46 25.04 1.28 -19.80
C SER A 46 24.14 2.24 -19.03
N ILE A 47 23.36 1.65 -18.13
CA ILE A 47 22.50 2.33 -17.17
C ILE A 47 22.92 1.91 -15.77
N THR A 48 22.98 2.86 -14.84
CA THR A 48 23.15 2.61 -13.40
C THR A 48 21.88 3.03 -12.67
N ILE A 49 21.34 2.15 -11.83
CA ILE A 49 20.20 2.45 -10.95
C ILE A 49 20.70 2.74 -9.54
N TYR A 50 20.05 3.71 -8.91
CA TYR A 50 20.37 4.17 -7.55
C TYR A 50 19.14 4.05 -6.66
N GLN A 51 19.38 3.75 -5.39
CA GLN A 51 18.38 3.81 -4.32
C GLN A 51 18.91 4.72 -3.24
N ASP A 52 18.18 5.77 -2.91
CA ASP A 52 18.54 6.76 -1.88
C ASP A 52 19.92 7.40 -2.13
N GLY A 53 20.30 7.57 -3.41
CA GLY A 53 21.57 8.13 -3.84
C GLY A 53 22.73 7.13 -3.92
N GLU A 54 22.55 5.89 -3.47
CA GLU A 54 23.55 4.84 -3.55
C GLU A 54 23.38 4.01 -4.83
N ALA A 55 24.45 3.80 -5.59
CA ALA A 55 24.44 2.94 -6.78
C ALA A 55 24.20 1.48 -6.39
N LYS A 56 23.16 0.87 -6.92
CA LYS A 56 22.81 -0.54 -6.63
C LYS A 56 23.26 -1.51 -7.70
N ALA A 57 23.17 -1.11 -8.97
CA ALA A 57 23.58 -1.97 -10.08
C ALA A 57 23.84 -1.14 -11.34
N THR A 58 24.74 -1.64 -12.18
CA THR A 58 25.00 -1.14 -13.53
C THR A 58 24.79 -2.28 -14.51
N LYS A 59 24.05 -2.04 -15.60
CA LYS A 59 23.85 -2.99 -16.70
C LYS A 59 24.06 -2.34 -18.06
N ASN A 60 24.57 -3.10 -19.01
CA ASN A 60 24.56 -2.70 -20.40
C ASN A 60 23.11 -2.67 -20.90
N VAL A 61 22.82 -1.72 -21.81
CA VAL A 61 21.49 -1.67 -22.44
C VAL A 61 21.32 -2.80 -23.44
N ASP A 62 20.06 -3.18 -23.66
CA ASP A 62 19.64 -4.07 -24.74
C ASP A 62 19.45 -3.31 -26.06
N SER A 63 18.94 -3.99 -27.09
CA SER A 63 18.66 -3.43 -28.41
C SER A 63 17.58 -2.33 -28.41
N SER A 64 16.80 -2.20 -27.34
CA SER A 64 15.79 -1.16 -27.16
C SER A 64 16.29 0.02 -26.31
N ASN A 65 17.59 0.10 -26.05
CA ASN A 65 18.21 1.09 -25.15
C ASN A 65 17.61 1.07 -23.74
N SER A 66 17.29 -0.09 -23.24
CA SER A 66 16.74 -0.28 -21.91
C SER A 66 17.51 -1.29 -21.06
N ALA A 67 17.33 -1.22 -19.75
CA ALA A 67 17.82 -2.24 -18.83
C ALA A 67 16.81 -2.44 -17.68
N THR A 68 16.70 -3.69 -17.25
CA THR A 68 15.79 -4.09 -16.18
C THR A 68 16.58 -4.45 -14.92
N PHE A 69 16.16 -3.91 -13.79
CA PHE A 69 16.80 -4.06 -12.48
C PHE A 69 15.79 -4.57 -11.46
N THR A 70 16.23 -5.45 -10.57
CA THR A 70 15.47 -5.84 -9.38
C THR A 70 16.14 -5.23 -8.16
N ILE A 71 15.42 -4.38 -7.43
CA ILE A 71 15.91 -3.67 -6.25
C ILE A 71 15.19 -4.20 -5.01
N THR A 72 15.94 -4.48 -3.96
CA THR A 72 15.39 -4.79 -2.65
C THR A 72 15.10 -3.49 -1.91
N LEU A 73 13.84 -3.29 -1.52
CA LEU A 73 13.38 -2.10 -0.82
C LEU A 73 13.72 -2.17 0.67
N SER A 74 13.96 -1.01 1.27
CA SER A 74 14.06 -0.86 2.73
C SER A 74 12.68 -0.79 3.37
N ASP A 75 12.50 -1.46 4.51
CA ASP A 75 11.27 -1.43 5.31
C ASP A 75 11.13 -0.15 6.15
N THR A 76 12.26 0.51 6.41
CA THR A 76 12.35 1.62 7.38
C THR A 76 12.51 2.98 6.74
N ALA A 77 12.82 3.03 5.43
CA ALA A 77 13.07 4.26 4.69
C ALA A 77 12.09 4.43 3.51
N GLU A 78 11.92 5.66 3.09
CA GLU A 78 11.27 5.99 1.83
C GLU A 78 12.28 5.74 0.71
N ASN A 79 12.09 4.68 -0.04
CA ASN A 79 13.02 4.30 -1.12
C ASN A 79 12.87 5.27 -2.29
N LYS A 80 13.89 6.05 -2.59
CA LYS A 80 13.94 6.96 -3.73
C LYS A 80 14.77 6.34 -4.85
N ILE A 81 14.15 6.07 -5.98
CA ILE A 81 14.83 5.46 -7.15
C ILE A 81 15.19 6.54 -8.17
N THR A 82 16.45 6.55 -8.58
CA THR A 82 16.97 7.38 -9.67
C THR A 82 17.86 6.53 -10.59
N ALA A 83 18.15 7.03 -11.78
CA ALA A 83 19.04 6.34 -12.70
C ALA A 83 19.97 7.33 -13.41
N SER A 84 21.11 6.84 -13.85
CA SER A 84 22.03 7.53 -14.77
C SER A 84 22.35 6.65 -15.95
N ALA A 85 22.82 7.24 -17.05
CA ALA A 85 23.24 6.51 -18.23
C ALA A 85 24.61 7.01 -18.74
N THR A 86 25.37 6.10 -19.33
CA THR A 86 26.67 6.36 -19.95
C THR A 86 26.63 5.90 -21.40
N ASP A 87 27.13 6.70 -22.32
CA ASP A 87 27.24 6.39 -23.73
C ASP A 87 28.48 5.53 -24.04
N LYS A 88 28.67 5.18 -25.33
CA LYS A 88 29.79 4.34 -25.79
C LYS A 88 31.14 5.05 -25.78
N VAL A 89 31.17 6.38 -25.71
CA VAL A 89 32.41 7.17 -25.68
C VAL A 89 32.71 7.71 -24.27
N GLY A 90 31.85 7.48 -23.28
CA GLY A 90 32.08 7.73 -21.86
C GLY A 90 31.45 9.01 -21.31
N ASN A 91 30.56 9.69 -22.05
CA ASN A 91 29.79 10.78 -21.47
C ASN A 91 28.70 10.18 -20.56
N THR A 92 28.54 10.76 -19.35
CA THR A 92 27.62 10.25 -18.33
C THR A 92 26.76 11.39 -17.81
N MET A 93 25.45 11.14 -17.72
CA MET A 93 24.50 12.04 -17.08
C MET A 93 24.47 11.86 -15.56
N ALA A 94 24.06 12.91 -14.84
CA ALA A 94 23.78 12.80 -13.40
C ALA A 94 22.57 11.91 -13.13
N PRO A 95 22.46 11.26 -11.94
CA PRO A 95 21.30 10.48 -11.58
C PRO A 95 20.03 11.34 -11.52
N GLU A 96 19.00 10.91 -12.23
CA GLU A 96 17.71 11.61 -12.31
C GLU A 96 16.53 10.61 -12.22
N ASN A 97 15.36 11.12 -11.87
CA ASN A 97 14.11 10.38 -11.83
C ASN A 97 13.19 10.85 -12.96
N TYR A 98 12.58 9.89 -13.68
CA TYR A 98 11.79 10.13 -14.88
C TYR A 98 10.51 9.28 -14.91
N GLY A 99 9.56 9.70 -15.76
CA GLY A 99 8.31 8.99 -15.94
C GLY A 99 7.48 8.97 -14.66
N SER A 100 7.00 7.79 -14.28
CA SER A 100 6.22 7.58 -13.05
C SER A 100 6.95 7.99 -11.77
N PHE A 101 8.28 8.08 -11.81
CA PHE A 101 9.12 8.47 -10.67
C PHE A 101 9.61 9.91 -10.75
N ALA A 102 9.03 10.74 -11.61
CA ALA A 102 9.31 12.17 -11.67
C ALA A 102 8.93 12.87 -10.35
N ASN A 103 9.56 14.03 -10.11
CA ASN A 103 9.29 14.88 -8.94
C ASN A 103 9.58 14.26 -7.57
N GLY A 104 10.52 13.32 -7.50
CA GLY A 104 10.97 12.75 -6.23
C GLY A 104 9.99 11.76 -5.62
N ALA A 105 9.26 11.05 -6.45
CA ALA A 105 8.34 9.98 -6.02
C ALA A 105 9.03 9.02 -5.04
N LYS A 106 8.31 8.67 -3.99
CA LYS A 106 8.76 7.79 -2.91
C LYS A 106 8.11 6.43 -3.03
N ILE A 107 8.85 5.38 -2.70
CA ILE A 107 8.33 4.02 -2.66
C ILE A 107 8.33 3.55 -1.21
N VAL A 108 7.17 3.15 -0.72
CA VAL A 108 6.98 2.62 0.62
C VAL A 108 6.77 1.11 0.54
N HIS A 109 7.67 0.35 1.16
CA HIS A 109 7.45 -1.06 1.41
C HIS A 109 6.55 -1.19 2.65
N ASP A 110 5.31 -1.62 2.44
CA ASP A 110 4.30 -1.71 3.49
C ASP A 110 3.83 -3.15 3.71
N ILE A 111 4.38 -3.76 4.75
CA ILE A 111 3.99 -5.09 5.24
C ILE A 111 3.08 -5.01 6.47
N THR A 112 2.68 -3.80 6.89
CA THR A 112 1.83 -3.64 8.07
C THR A 112 0.41 -4.10 7.80
N VAL A 113 -0.14 -4.85 8.74
CA VAL A 113 -1.55 -5.25 8.70
C VAL A 113 -2.41 -4.21 9.40
N PRO A 114 -3.68 -4.04 9.00
CA PRO A 114 -4.61 -3.21 9.74
C PRO A 114 -4.80 -3.71 11.18
N GLU A 115 -4.86 -2.78 12.13
CA GLU A 115 -5.19 -3.07 13.52
C GLU A 115 -6.69 -2.88 13.73
N ILE A 116 -7.34 -3.82 14.42
CA ILE A 116 -8.76 -3.77 14.78
C ILE A 116 -8.84 -3.77 16.31
N LYS A 117 -9.58 -2.81 16.87
CA LYS A 117 -9.87 -2.72 18.31
C LYS A 117 -11.36 -2.66 18.53
N ALA A 118 -11.87 -3.42 19.51
CA ALA A 118 -13.22 -3.36 20.02
C ALA A 118 -13.22 -2.76 21.41
N ASP A 119 -14.18 -1.89 21.71
CA ASP A 119 -14.44 -1.42 23.07
C ASP A 119 -15.49 -2.35 23.70
N LEU A 120 -15.02 -3.24 24.56
CA LEU A 120 -15.80 -4.23 25.30
C LEU A 120 -15.82 -3.94 26.80
N ALA A 121 -15.42 -2.75 27.24
CA ALA A 121 -15.23 -2.44 28.65
C ALA A 121 -16.52 -2.53 29.48
N HIS A 122 -17.69 -2.43 28.86
CA HIS A 122 -19.01 -2.50 29.50
C HIS A 122 -19.65 -3.90 29.43
N PHE A 123 -18.99 -4.88 28.80
CA PHE A 123 -19.46 -6.25 28.76
C PHE A 123 -19.05 -7.01 30.02
N TYR A 124 -19.93 -7.90 30.49
CA TYR A 124 -19.53 -8.89 31.49
C TYR A 124 -18.66 -9.94 30.81
N VAL A 125 -17.52 -10.25 31.42
CA VAL A 125 -16.54 -11.15 30.87
C VAL A 125 -16.36 -12.36 31.76
N ASP A 126 -16.42 -13.55 31.18
CA ASP A 126 -16.09 -14.81 31.85
C ASP A 126 -15.07 -15.57 31.02
N THR A 127 -14.12 -16.21 31.71
CA THR A 127 -13.10 -17.03 31.07
C THR A 127 -13.11 -18.42 31.71
N ASN A 128 -13.43 -19.43 30.92
CA ASN A 128 -13.50 -20.80 31.44
C ASN A 128 -12.11 -21.40 31.67
N MET A 129 -12.06 -22.60 32.25
CA MET A 129 -10.79 -23.29 32.58
C MET A 129 -9.95 -23.68 31.35
N GLU A 130 -10.54 -23.68 30.16
CA GLU A 130 -9.86 -23.93 28.88
C GLU A 130 -9.28 -22.67 28.25
N GLY A 131 -9.47 -21.50 28.91
CA GLY A 131 -8.98 -20.20 28.43
C GLY A 131 -9.89 -19.55 27.37
N VAL A 132 -11.08 -20.04 27.17
CA VAL A 132 -12.08 -19.41 26.29
C VAL A 132 -12.73 -18.26 27.03
N THR A 133 -12.64 -17.06 26.47
CA THR A 133 -13.24 -15.84 27.00
C THR A 133 -14.57 -15.57 26.33
N THR A 134 -15.63 -15.46 27.11
CA THR A 134 -16.98 -15.12 26.65
C THR A 134 -17.37 -13.74 27.14
N TYR A 135 -17.90 -12.91 26.26
CA TYR A 135 -18.41 -11.58 26.55
C TYR A 135 -19.94 -11.64 26.52
N TYR A 136 -20.56 -11.18 27.61
CA TYR A 136 -22.01 -11.14 27.75
C TYR A 136 -22.50 -9.70 27.63
N GLU A 137 -23.50 -9.49 26.80
CA GLU A 137 -24.15 -8.18 26.64
C GLU A 137 -25.62 -8.22 27.08
N LYS A 138 -26.15 -7.05 27.40
CA LYS A 138 -27.60 -6.86 27.50
C LYS A 138 -28.18 -6.66 26.10
N GLN A 139 -29.46 -6.90 25.93
CA GLN A 139 -30.17 -6.63 24.70
C GLN A 139 -29.93 -5.18 24.22
N ASP A 140 -29.63 -5.02 22.93
CA ASP A 140 -29.39 -3.74 22.24
C ASP A 140 -28.10 -2.96 22.65
N GLU A 141 -27.19 -3.58 23.34
CA GLU A 141 -25.88 -2.97 23.57
C GLU A 141 -25.11 -2.80 22.25
N THR A 142 -24.20 -1.82 22.24
CA THR A 142 -23.39 -1.50 21.08
C THR A 142 -21.92 -1.75 21.34
N ILE A 143 -21.21 -2.22 20.32
CA ILE A 143 -19.76 -2.38 20.33
C ILE A 143 -19.15 -1.32 19.42
N ASN A 144 -18.26 -0.49 19.98
CA ASN A 144 -17.49 0.47 19.20
C ASN A 144 -16.22 -0.20 18.69
N PHE A 145 -16.03 -0.18 17.38
CA PHE A 145 -14.83 -0.65 16.74
C PHE A 145 -14.00 0.50 16.20
N SER A 146 -12.68 0.40 16.32
CA SER A 146 -11.75 1.24 15.61
C SER A 146 -10.80 0.38 14.77
N ILE A 147 -10.51 0.84 13.57
CA ILE A 147 -9.56 0.21 12.65
C ILE A 147 -8.50 1.22 12.25
N GLU A 148 -7.25 0.78 12.13
CA GLU A 148 -6.14 1.65 11.76
C GLU A 148 -5.14 0.93 10.85
N GLN A 149 -4.67 1.62 9.79
CA GLN A 149 -3.55 1.21 8.95
C GLN A 149 -2.67 2.44 8.67
N LYS A 150 -1.48 2.48 9.25
CA LYS A 150 -0.66 3.71 9.37
C LYS A 150 0.13 4.09 8.13
N LYS A 151 0.41 3.15 7.22
CA LYS A 151 1.28 3.38 6.06
C LYS A 151 0.48 3.58 4.77
N SER A 152 -0.05 2.50 4.21
CA SER A 152 -0.77 2.57 2.93
C SER A 152 -2.25 2.92 3.06
N GLY A 153 -2.76 3.00 4.30
CA GLY A 153 -4.16 3.32 4.59
C GLY A 153 -5.12 2.15 4.35
N LEU A 154 -6.38 2.38 4.69
CA LEU A 154 -7.46 1.40 4.61
C LEU A 154 -8.05 1.34 3.19
N ASN A 155 -8.35 0.13 2.71
CA ASN A 155 -8.99 -0.09 1.41
C ASN A 155 -10.43 -0.59 1.55
N SER A 156 -10.69 -1.59 2.39
CA SER A 156 -12.04 -2.12 2.58
C SER A 156 -12.26 -2.61 4.00
N VAL A 157 -13.51 -2.55 4.42
CA VAL A 157 -14.01 -3.16 5.65
C VAL A 157 -15.19 -4.04 5.28
N ASN A 158 -15.23 -5.26 5.80
CA ASN A 158 -16.36 -6.15 5.71
C ASN A 158 -16.71 -6.62 7.13
N VAL A 159 -17.96 -6.45 7.51
CA VAL A 159 -18.47 -6.84 8.83
C VAL A 159 -19.59 -7.84 8.65
N THR A 160 -19.53 -8.96 9.36
CA THR A 160 -20.63 -9.92 9.41
C THR A 160 -21.02 -10.23 10.85
N ILE A 161 -22.31 -10.49 11.07
CA ILE A 161 -22.83 -11.07 12.31
C ILE A 161 -23.51 -12.39 11.96
N ASN A 162 -23.06 -13.49 12.56
CA ASN A 162 -23.52 -14.85 12.26
C ASN A 162 -23.55 -15.16 10.75
N GLY A 163 -22.51 -14.70 10.04
CA GLY A 163 -22.38 -14.87 8.59
C GLY A 163 -23.20 -13.88 7.74
N THR A 164 -24.09 -13.08 8.33
CA THR A 164 -24.85 -12.05 7.60
C THR A 164 -24.01 -10.77 7.46
N SER A 165 -23.75 -10.34 6.23
CA SER A 165 -23.01 -9.11 5.95
C SER A 165 -23.83 -7.86 6.30
N LEU A 166 -23.19 -6.91 6.97
CA LEU A 166 -23.77 -5.60 7.26
C LEU A 166 -23.36 -4.60 6.18
N THR A 167 -24.34 -3.86 5.67
CA THR A 167 -24.13 -2.75 4.73
C THR A 167 -23.93 -1.41 5.43
N GLU A 168 -24.47 -1.29 6.65
CA GLU A 168 -24.39 -0.09 7.48
C GLU A 168 -24.08 -0.47 8.93
N ASP A 169 -23.48 0.45 9.66
CA ASP A 169 -23.32 0.34 11.11
C ASP A 169 -24.63 0.70 11.84
N LYS A 170 -24.66 0.59 13.15
CA LYS A 170 -25.85 0.88 13.98
C LYS A 170 -26.37 2.31 13.80
N ASN A 171 -25.51 3.23 13.40
CA ASN A 171 -25.85 4.66 13.22
C ASN A 171 -26.13 5.02 11.74
N GLY A 172 -26.26 4.03 10.84
CA GLY A 172 -26.52 4.25 9.42
C GLY A 172 -25.29 4.67 8.61
N LYS A 173 -24.09 4.51 9.18
CA LYS A 173 -22.85 4.75 8.43
C LYS A 173 -22.56 3.58 7.52
N SER A 174 -22.45 3.83 6.21
CA SER A 174 -22.14 2.77 5.23
C SER A 174 -20.85 2.02 5.58
N LEU A 175 -20.90 0.70 5.57
CA LEU A 175 -19.74 -0.19 5.74
C LEU A 175 -19.18 -0.66 4.38
N THR A 176 -19.92 -0.47 3.30
CA THR A 176 -19.57 -0.95 1.95
C THR A 176 -19.18 0.15 0.99
N ASP A 177 -19.39 1.42 1.35
CA ASP A 177 -19.05 2.55 0.50
C ASP A 177 -17.53 2.70 0.41
N ALA A 178 -16.98 2.56 -0.81
CA ALA A 178 -15.56 2.79 -1.08
C ALA A 178 -15.13 4.23 -0.73
N ASN A 179 -16.03 5.21 -0.85
CA ASN A 179 -15.76 6.60 -0.46
C ASN A 179 -15.64 6.79 1.06
N ARG A 180 -16.13 5.86 1.86
CA ARG A 180 -15.96 5.87 3.31
C ARG A 180 -14.49 5.81 3.70
N ILE A 181 -13.71 5.02 2.98
CA ILE A 181 -12.30 4.75 3.26
C ILE A 181 -11.41 5.69 2.45
N TYR A 182 -11.85 6.06 1.25
CA TYR A 182 -11.29 7.12 0.44
C TYR A 182 -12.18 8.36 0.55
N LYS A 183 -11.90 9.23 1.49
CA LYS A 183 -12.53 10.55 1.48
C LYS A 183 -11.97 11.34 0.32
N ASP A 184 -12.90 11.60 -0.65
CA ASP A 184 -12.82 12.69 -1.59
C ASP A 184 -11.90 12.52 -2.82
N VAL A 185 -12.29 13.24 -3.86
CA VAL A 185 -11.64 13.47 -5.16
C VAL A 185 -10.18 13.95 -5.02
N GLN A 186 -9.78 14.46 -3.86
CA GLN A 186 -8.41 14.80 -3.51
C GLN A 186 -7.61 13.66 -2.87
N GLN A 187 -8.20 12.47 -2.76
CA GLN A 187 -7.52 11.23 -2.36
C GLN A 187 -6.80 11.30 -1.01
N GLU A 188 -7.44 11.79 0.04
CA GLU A 188 -6.91 11.59 1.39
C GLU A 188 -7.01 10.14 1.80
N MET A 189 -5.84 9.50 2.03
CA MET A 189 -5.81 8.16 2.57
C MET A 189 -6.42 8.17 3.96
N THR A 190 -7.51 7.41 4.16
CA THR A 190 -8.01 7.15 5.49
C THR A 190 -7.13 6.10 6.15
N THR A 191 -6.37 6.53 7.14
CA THR A 191 -5.52 5.63 7.95
C THR A 191 -6.25 5.07 9.16
N LYS A 192 -7.34 5.71 9.57
CA LYS A 192 -8.14 5.30 10.74
C LYS A 192 -9.62 5.51 10.49
N ASP A 193 -10.44 4.56 10.92
CA ASP A 193 -11.89 4.66 10.87
C ASP A 193 -12.55 4.01 12.10
N THR A 194 -13.80 4.39 12.39
CA THR A 194 -14.59 3.87 13.49
C THR A 194 -16.01 3.52 13.02
N PHE A 195 -16.59 2.50 13.60
CA PHE A 195 -17.99 2.11 13.37
C PHE A 195 -18.58 1.44 14.61
N VAL A 196 -19.91 1.42 14.68
CA VAL A 196 -20.66 0.92 15.82
C VAL A 196 -21.55 -0.24 15.38
N ILE A 197 -21.46 -1.37 16.04
CA ILE A 197 -22.23 -2.57 15.73
C ILE A 197 -23.12 -2.92 16.93
N SER A 198 -24.32 -3.45 16.65
CA SER A 198 -25.18 -4.11 17.63
C SER A 198 -25.68 -5.42 17.07
N THR A 199 -25.82 -6.42 17.93
CA THR A 199 -26.39 -7.73 17.55
C THR A 199 -27.83 -7.60 17.06
N SER A 200 -28.55 -6.55 17.47
CA SER A 200 -29.91 -6.22 16.99
C SER A 200 -29.99 -5.84 15.49
N GLN A 201 -28.85 -5.66 14.82
CA GLN A 201 -28.83 -5.36 13.37
C GLN A 201 -29.12 -6.60 12.51
N VAL A 202 -29.07 -7.80 13.08
CA VAL A 202 -29.50 -9.04 12.41
C VAL A 202 -30.85 -9.47 12.94
N SER A 203 -31.75 -9.90 12.03
CA SER A 203 -33.13 -10.26 12.39
C SER A 203 -33.18 -11.48 13.29
N ALA A 204 -34.10 -11.43 14.26
CA ALA A 204 -34.60 -12.55 15.04
C ALA A 204 -33.52 -13.39 15.71
N VAL A 205 -32.86 -12.79 16.70
CA VAL A 205 -32.00 -13.57 17.55
C VAL A 205 -32.54 -13.51 18.95
N GLY A 206 -32.92 -14.68 19.43
CA GLY A 206 -33.15 -14.89 20.86
C GLY A 206 -31.82 -14.91 21.61
N ASP A 207 -31.86 -15.33 22.86
CA ASP A 207 -30.66 -15.62 23.61
C ASP A 207 -29.76 -16.61 22.83
N GLY A 208 -28.50 -16.29 22.64
CA GLY A 208 -27.60 -17.15 21.91
C GLY A 208 -26.23 -16.51 21.66
N ASP A 209 -25.35 -17.30 21.06
CA ASP A 209 -24.00 -16.86 20.71
C ASP A 209 -24.01 -16.06 19.41
N TYR A 210 -23.30 -14.94 19.42
CA TYR A 210 -23.10 -14.11 18.25
C TYR A 210 -21.64 -14.15 17.80
N GLU A 211 -21.42 -14.45 16.54
CA GLU A 211 -20.11 -14.36 15.92
C GLU A 211 -20.01 -13.07 15.09
N ILE A 212 -19.19 -12.12 15.54
CA ILE A 212 -18.89 -10.91 14.77
C ILE A 212 -17.53 -11.09 14.09
N LYS A 213 -17.52 -11.08 12.76
CA LYS A 213 -16.28 -11.10 11.97
C LYS A 213 -16.06 -9.77 11.29
N ILE A 214 -14.85 -9.25 11.41
CA ILE A 214 -14.43 -8.02 10.78
C ILE A 214 -13.19 -8.32 9.94
N ALA A 215 -13.30 -8.14 8.63
CA ALA A 215 -12.20 -8.25 7.70
C ALA A 215 -11.84 -6.86 7.16
N VAL A 216 -10.60 -6.46 7.33
CA VAL A 216 -10.08 -5.16 6.89
C VAL A 216 -8.92 -5.40 5.93
N THR A 217 -8.91 -4.70 4.80
CA THR A 217 -7.78 -4.73 3.87
C THR A 217 -7.10 -3.39 3.80
N ALA A 218 -5.78 -3.41 3.67
CA ALA A 218 -4.97 -2.23 3.37
C ALA A 218 -5.02 -1.89 1.87
N ASN A 219 -4.64 -0.67 1.50
CA ASN A 219 -4.54 -0.25 0.10
C ASN A 219 -3.52 -1.07 -0.70
N VAL A 220 -2.48 -1.54 -0.04
CA VAL A 220 -1.54 -2.52 -0.61
C VAL A 220 -2.05 -3.91 -0.26
N ARG A 221 -2.61 -4.59 -1.23
CA ARG A 221 -3.12 -5.96 -1.06
C ARG A 221 -1.97 -6.97 -1.15
N SER A 222 -2.04 -8.01 -0.33
CA SER A 222 -1.44 -9.30 -0.71
C SER A 222 -2.40 -9.94 -1.71
N GLU A 223 -1.93 -10.32 -2.88
CA GLU A 223 -2.62 -11.33 -3.69
C GLU A 223 -2.63 -12.67 -2.94
#